data_015961a88b3efcb8b889ca0286f06534
#
_entry.id   015961a88b3efcb8b889ca0286f06534
#
_cell.length_a   1.000
_cell.length_b   1.000
_cell.length_c   1.000
_cell.angle_alpha   90.00
_cell.angle_beta   90.00
_cell.angle_gamma   90.00
#
_symmetry.space_group_name_H-M   'P 1'
#
loop_
_entity.id
_entity.type
_entity.pdbx_description
1 polymer ?
#
loop_
_entity_poly.entity_id
_entity_poly.type
_entity_poly.pdbx_seq_one_letter_code
_entity_poly.pdbx_strand_id
1 'polypeptide(L)'
;MNCKEYRVLASRWWRQEIRPLLILALVMFSIRSSLADWNVVPSGSMEPTILVGDRVLVNKLAYDLKVPFTTWHIAEWSNPERGDIVVFYSPKDGTRLVKRVIGLPGDTVELRNDQLVINGQPVDYTTLEPKIPEQLSGPERIHGIFATEQLPNHSHAVMALNGIPAKRTFGPVQVSDGHYFMMGDNRDNSFDSRYFGTVDRGQIVGRATSVVLSFDKSNYWLPRWSRTCSSLDSNAK
;
A
#
# COMPACT_ATOMS: atom_id res chain seq x y z
N MET A 1 2.00 -41.17 -41.52
CA MET A 1 2.35 -39.74 -41.49
C MET A 1 3.86 -39.63 -41.48
N ASN A 2 4.45 -38.90 -42.43
CA ASN A 2 5.91 -38.88 -42.62
C ASN A 2 6.51 -37.79 -41.75
N CYS A 3 7.74 -37.91 -41.30
CA CYS A 3 8.43 -36.94 -40.41
C CYS A 3 8.41 -35.48 -40.93
N LYS A 4 8.31 -35.27 -42.24
CA LYS A 4 8.13 -33.96 -42.88
C LYS A 4 6.73 -33.37 -42.63
N GLU A 5 5.69 -34.19 -42.63
CA GLU A 5 4.31 -33.72 -42.36
C GLU A 5 4.13 -33.28 -40.91
N TYR A 6 4.73 -33.97 -39.93
CA TYR A 6 4.76 -33.55 -38.54
C TYR A 6 5.44 -32.21 -38.35
N ARG A 7 6.57 -31.95 -39.03
CA ARG A 7 7.28 -30.67 -38.94
C ARG A 7 6.47 -29.53 -39.53
N VAL A 8 5.76 -29.74 -40.62
CA VAL A 8 4.90 -28.72 -41.23
C VAL A 8 3.69 -28.40 -40.36
N LEU A 9 3.01 -29.42 -39.83
CA LEU A 9 1.90 -29.25 -38.91
C LEU A 9 2.33 -28.56 -37.61
N ALA A 10 3.44 -28.97 -37.01
CA ALA A 10 4.00 -28.33 -35.82
C ALA A 10 4.37 -26.87 -36.06
N SER A 11 4.98 -26.54 -37.22
CA SER A 11 5.34 -25.15 -37.56
C SER A 11 4.11 -24.27 -37.84
N ARG A 12 3.04 -24.82 -38.42
CA ARG A 12 1.77 -24.14 -38.60
C ARG A 12 1.09 -23.84 -37.27
N TRP A 13 0.99 -24.87 -36.41
CA TRP A 13 0.41 -24.74 -35.07
C TRP A 13 1.17 -23.73 -34.20
N TRP A 14 2.53 -23.78 -34.22
CA TRP A 14 3.38 -22.80 -33.57
C TRP A 14 3.08 -21.37 -34.02
N ARG A 15 2.99 -21.12 -35.35
CA ARG A 15 2.79 -19.77 -35.90
C ARG A 15 1.38 -19.24 -35.70
N GLN A 16 0.37 -20.10 -35.81
CA GLN A 16 -1.04 -19.69 -35.80
C GLN A 16 -1.65 -19.65 -34.41
N GLU A 17 -1.24 -20.55 -33.52
CA GLU A 17 -1.86 -20.68 -32.20
C GLU A 17 -0.94 -20.24 -31.06
N ILE A 18 0.26 -20.82 -30.98
CA ILE A 18 1.13 -20.62 -29.79
C ILE A 18 1.75 -19.22 -29.78
N ARG A 19 2.33 -18.79 -30.92
CA ARG A 19 3.03 -17.50 -31.01
C ARG A 19 2.13 -16.30 -30.67
N PRO A 20 0.91 -16.16 -31.20
CA PRO A 20 0.02 -15.04 -30.82
C PRO A 20 -0.40 -15.10 -29.36
N LEU A 21 -0.62 -16.29 -28.77
CA LEU A 21 -0.91 -16.43 -27.35
C LEU A 21 0.28 -16.00 -26.46
N LEU A 22 1.50 -16.35 -26.86
CA LEU A 22 2.70 -15.92 -26.13
C LEU A 22 2.91 -14.41 -26.21
N ILE A 23 2.66 -13.81 -27.39
CA ILE A 23 2.73 -12.35 -27.56
C ILE A 23 1.66 -11.67 -26.70
N LEU A 24 0.43 -12.17 -26.71
CA LEU A 24 -0.65 -11.64 -25.89
C LEU A 24 -0.31 -11.75 -24.40
N ALA A 25 0.17 -12.91 -23.95
CA ALA A 25 0.61 -13.10 -22.59
C ALA A 25 1.73 -12.13 -22.21
N LEU A 26 2.76 -11.99 -23.04
CA LEU A 26 3.86 -11.05 -22.83
C LEU A 26 3.36 -9.61 -22.68
N VAL A 27 2.47 -9.16 -23.58
CA VAL A 27 1.87 -7.82 -23.51
C VAL A 27 1.07 -7.64 -22.23
N MET A 28 0.21 -8.59 -21.88
CA MET A 28 -0.58 -8.54 -20.65
C MET A 28 0.30 -8.52 -19.38
N PHE A 29 1.34 -9.35 -19.33
CA PHE A 29 2.27 -9.34 -18.20
C PHE A 29 3.07 -8.05 -18.11
N SER A 30 3.47 -7.47 -19.26
CA SER A 30 4.17 -6.17 -19.29
C SER A 30 3.27 -5.04 -18.79
N ILE A 31 2.01 -5.01 -19.22
CA ILE A 31 1.00 -4.05 -18.74
C ILE A 31 0.83 -4.17 -17.23
N ARG A 32 0.60 -5.38 -16.72
CA ARG A 32 0.47 -5.63 -15.28
C ARG A 32 1.74 -5.25 -14.51
N SER A 33 2.91 -5.48 -15.08
CA SER A 33 4.19 -5.16 -14.44
C SER A 33 4.38 -3.65 -14.29
N SER A 34 3.97 -2.84 -15.25
CA SER A 34 4.30 -1.40 -15.32
C SER A 34 3.15 -0.46 -14.97
N LEU A 35 1.89 -0.86 -15.22
CA LEU A 35 0.78 0.09 -15.12
C LEU A 35 -0.03 -0.07 -13.81
N ALA A 36 -0.49 -1.26 -13.51
CA ALA A 36 -1.34 -1.50 -12.35
C ALA A 36 -1.19 -2.93 -11.84
N ASP A 37 -1.37 -3.10 -10.55
CA ASP A 37 -1.34 -4.39 -9.86
C ASP A 37 -2.37 -4.40 -8.74
N TRP A 38 -2.79 -5.58 -8.31
CA TRP A 38 -3.54 -5.73 -7.08
C TRP A 38 -2.75 -6.56 -6.07
N ASN A 39 -2.77 -6.09 -4.82
CA ASN A 39 -2.07 -6.74 -3.74
C ASN A 39 -3.04 -7.22 -2.69
N VAL A 40 -2.83 -8.45 -2.21
CA VAL A 40 -3.54 -8.97 -1.04
C VAL A 40 -2.90 -8.38 0.21
N VAL A 41 -3.72 -7.88 1.12
CA VAL A 41 -3.28 -7.34 2.41
C VAL A 41 -3.32 -8.45 3.46
N PRO A 42 -2.14 -8.94 3.92
CA PRO A 42 -2.07 -10.08 4.83
C PRO A 42 -2.17 -9.71 6.31
N SER A 43 -1.91 -8.44 6.66
CA SER A 43 -1.79 -7.97 8.05
C SER A 43 -2.64 -6.73 8.32
N GLY A 44 -3.01 -6.51 9.58
CA GLY A 44 -3.82 -5.39 10.03
C GLY A 44 -3.06 -4.07 10.24
N SER A 45 -1.85 -3.92 9.72
CA SER A 45 -1.02 -2.72 9.97
C SER A 45 -1.59 -1.41 9.39
N MET A 46 -2.56 -1.49 8.49
CA MET A 46 -3.26 -0.36 7.88
C MET A 46 -4.73 -0.25 8.32
N GLU A 47 -5.15 -1.05 9.29
CA GLU A 47 -6.46 -0.90 9.92
C GLU A 47 -6.54 0.45 10.66
N PRO A 48 -7.67 1.12 10.62
CA PRO A 48 -8.97 0.70 10.09
C PRO A 48 -9.16 0.99 8.59
N THR A 49 -8.24 1.66 7.92
CA THR A 49 -8.37 2.07 6.51
C THR A 49 -8.40 0.87 5.57
N ILE A 50 -7.46 -0.05 5.72
CA ILE A 50 -7.35 -1.28 4.92
C ILE A 50 -7.39 -2.47 5.87
N LEU A 51 -8.31 -3.41 5.60
CA LEU A 51 -8.52 -4.58 6.44
C LEU A 51 -7.74 -5.80 5.94
N VAL A 52 -7.47 -6.71 6.85
CA VAL A 52 -6.93 -8.03 6.47
C VAL A 52 -7.90 -8.75 5.52
N GLY A 53 -7.38 -9.21 4.38
CA GLY A 53 -8.17 -9.85 3.32
C GLY A 53 -8.64 -8.90 2.22
N ASP A 54 -8.40 -7.59 2.34
CA ASP A 54 -8.59 -6.65 1.25
C ASP A 54 -7.59 -6.91 0.11
N ARG A 55 -8.05 -6.68 -1.12
CA ARG A 55 -7.20 -6.63 -2.31
C ARG A 55 -7.18 -5.21 -2.82
N VAL A 56 -6.06 -4.53 -2.68
CA VAL A 56 -5.91 -3.12 -3.05
C VAL A 56 -5.36 -2.98 -4.46
N LEU A 57 -5.95 -2.08 -5.22
CA LEU A 57 -5.44 -1.66 -6.53
C LEU A 57 -4.27 -0.70 -6.32
N VAL A 58 -3.17 -1.00 -6.99
CA VAL A 58 -1.96 -0.17 -6.98
C VAL A 58 -1.77 0.46 -8.35
N ASN A 59 -1.91 1.77 -8.41
CA ASN A 59 -1.57 2.56 -9.58
C ASN A 59 -0.05 2.78 -9.58
N LYS A 60 0.66 2.07 -10.44
CA LYS A 60 2.11 2.20 -10.60
C LYS A 60 2.52 3.42 -11.40
N LEU A 61 1.59 3.97 -12.21
CA LEU A 61 1.78 5.20 -12.96
C LEU A 61 1.49 6.47 -12.13
N ALA A 62 1.19 6.34 -10.84
CA ALA A 62 0.89 7.51 -10.01
C ALA A 62 2.07 8.51 -10.00
N TYR A 63 3.29 8.01 -10.08
CA TYR A 63 4.50 8.83 -9.89
C TYR A 63 5.51 8.71 -11.02
N ASP A 64 5.59 7.55 -11.67
CA ASP A 64 6.62 7.24 -12.66
C ASP A 64 6.18 6.10 -13.60
N LEU A 65 6.96 5.87 -14.65
CA LEU A 65 6.89 4.68 -15.50
C LEU A 65 8.18 3.89 -15.35
N LYS A 66 8.05 2.63 -14.96
CA LYS A 66 9.18 1.71 -14.83
C LYS A 66 9.26 0.74 -16.00
N VAL A 67 10.48 0.31 -16.33
CA VAL A 67 10.71 -0.78 -17.27
C VAL A 67 10.04 -2.04 -16.73
N PRO A 68 9.24 -2.77 -17.55
CA PRO A 68 8.60 -4.01 -17.12
C PRO A 68 9.60 -4.96 -16.45
N PHE A 69 9.18 -5.56 -15.33
CA PHE A 69 9.97 -6.52 -14.54
C PHE A 69 11.25 -5.97 -13.90
N THR A 70 11.45 -4.65 -13.88
CA THR A 70 12.61 -4.01 -13.23
C THR A 70 12.18 -2.89 -12.29
N THR A 71 13.15 -2.33 -11.57
CA THR A 71 12.99 -1.11 -10.77
C THR A 71 13.50 0.14 -11.50
N TRP A 72 13.91 0.03 -12.76
CA TRP A 72 14.46 1.14 -13.53
C TRP A 72 13.35 2.08 -13.99
N HIS A 73 13.53 3.37 -13.72
CA HIS A 73 12.61 4.42 -14.11
C HIS A 73 12.88 4.85 -15.55
N ILE A 74 11.83 4.90 -16.39
CA ILE A 74 11.88 5.44 -17.75
C ILE A 74 11.60 6.94 -17.71
N ALA A 75 10.59 7.34 -16.93
CA ALA A 75 10.16 8.72 -16.79
C ALA A 75 9.51 8.91 -15.42
N GLU A 76 9.75 10.06 -14.81
CA GLU A 76 9.19 10.49 -13.54
C GLU A 76 8.42 11.79 -13.76
N TRP A 77 7.21 11.91 -13.23
CA TRP A 77 6.34 13.09 -13.41
C TRP A 77 5.71 13.58 -12.10
N SER A 78 5.76 12.79 -11.03
CA SER A 78 5.20 13.16 -9.74
C SER A 78 5.95 12.50 -8.60
N ASN A 79 5.70 12.98 -7.40
CA ASN A 79 6.24 12.43 -6.16
C ASN A 79 5.10 12.04 -5.22
N PRO A 80 5.32 11.08 -4.31
CA PRO A 80 4.38 10.79 -3.25
C PRO A 80 4.08 12.02 -2.39
N GLU A 81 2.80 12.25 -2.12
CA GLU A 81 2.32 13.31 -1.27
C GLU A 81 2.04 12.81 0.15
N ARG A 82 2.03 13.74 1.11
CA ARG A 82 1.66 13.41 2.48
C ARG A 82 0.20 12.93 2.54
N GLY A 83 -0.01 11.78 3.17
CA GLY A 83 -1.31 11.12 3.22
C GLY A 83 -1.49 10.01 2.18
N ASP A 84 -0.69 9.96 1.11
CA ASP A 84 -0.75 8.87 0.13
C ASP A 84 -0.52 7.52 0.79
N ILE A 85 -1.34 6.53 0.42
CA ILE A 85 -1.07 5.14 0.77
C ILE A 85 -0.23 4.54 -0.35
N VAL A 86 0.98 4.10 -0.02
CA VAL A 86 1.93 3.60 -1.01
C VAL A 86 2.33 2.15 -0.76
N VAL A 87 2.59 1.44 -1.85
CA VAL A 87 3.23 0.13 -1.83
C VAL A 87 4.70 0.32 -2.13
N PHE A 88 5.56 -0.26 -1.33
CA PHE A 88 7.02 -0.13 -1.46
C PHE A 88 7.75 -1.38 -0.98
N TYR A 89 9.04 -1.47 -1.28
CA TYR A 89 9.92 -2.50 -0.75
C TYR A 89 10.61 -2.01 0.52
N SER A 90 10.53 -2.79 1.59
CA SER A 90 11.17 -2.49 2.87
C SER A 90 12.68 -2.36 2.72
N PRO A 91 13.31 -1.29 3.22
CA PRO A 91 14.77 -1.14 3.16
C PRO A 91 15.51 -2.17 4.02
N LYS A 92 14.81 -2.83 4.96
CA LYS A 92 15.42 -3.79 5.87
C LYS A 92 15.59 -5.17 5.25
N ASP A 93 14.59 -5.66 4.53
CA ASP A 93 14.51 -7.06 4.10
C ASP A 93 13.92 -7.25 2.69
N GLY A 94 13.58 -6.15 1.99
CA GLY A 94 13.00 -6.18 0.67
C GLY A 94 11.55 -6.69 0.62
N THR A 95 10.91 -6.94 1.76
CA THR A 95 9.48 -7.31 1.78
C THR A 95 8.61 -6.20 1.24
N ARG A 96 7.55 -6.58 0.56
CA ARG A 96 6.58 -5.63 0.01
C ARG A 96 5.60 -5.20 1.09
N LEU A 97 5.58 -3.91 1.39
CA LEU A 97 4.74 -3.32 2.44
C LEU A 97 3.77 -2.30 1.85
N VAL A 98 2.67 -2.08 2.59
CA VAL A 98 1.70 -1.00 2.34
C VAL A 98 1.70 -0.11 3.58
N LYS A 99 1.98 1.19 3.43
CA LYS A 99 1.96 2.18 4.51
C LYS A 99 1.52 3.54 3.97
N ARG A 100 1.25 4.46 4.89
CA ARG A 100 0.94 5.85 4.58
C ARG A 100 2.18 6.72 4.64
N VAL A 101 2.30 7.64 3.70
CA VAL A 101 3.35 8.68 3.68
C VAL A 101 3.02 9.72 4.75
N ILE A 102 3.89 9.84 5.74
CA ILE A 102 3.75 10.80 6.84
C ILE A 102 4.77 11.94 6.71
N GLY A 103 6.03 11.63 6.45
CA GLY A 103 7.09 12.61 6.25
C GLY A 103 7.55 12.65 4.80
N LEU A 104 7.72 13.88 4.30
CA LEU A 104 8.26 14.19 2.98
C LEU A 104 9.74 14.55 3.08
N PRO A 105 10.50 14.56 1.95
CA PRO A 105 11.88 15.05 1.95
C PRO A 105 12.01 16.43 2.61
N GLY A 106 12.95 16.57 3.54
CA GLY A 106 13.18 17.80 4.31
C GLY A 106 12.38 17.92 5.61
N ASP A 107 11.37 17.09 5.83
CA ASP A 107 10.60 17.12 7.08
C ASP A 107 11.40 16.58 8.27
N THR A 108 11.05 17.07 9.45
CA THR A 108 11.40 16.44 10.72
C THR A 108 10.17 15.78 11.31
N VAL A 109 10.24 14.47 11.54
CA VAL A 109 9.14 13.66 12.07
C VAL A 109 9.50 13.17 13.47
N GLU A 110 8.57 13.32 14.39
CA GLU A 110 8.69 12.89 15.77
C GLU A 110 7.35 12.35 16.27
N LEU A 111 7.39 11.40 17.19
CA LEU A 111 6.23 10.87 17.89
C LEU A 111 6.44 11.04 19.41
N ARG A 112 5.55 11.75 20.08
CA ARG A 112 5.58 12.01 21.52
C ARG A 112 4.33 11.39 22.17
N ASN A 113 4.47 10.24 22.81
CA ASN A 113 3.34 9.53 23.44
C ASN A 113 2.12 9.40 22.50
N ASP A 114 2.36 8.85 21.30
CA ASP A 114 1.39 8.69 20.20
C ASP A 114 0.95 10.01 19.51
N GLN A 115 1.40 11.16 19.99
CA GLN A 115 1.20 12.43 19.33
C GLN A 115 2.22 12.60 18.21
N LEU A 116 1.78 12.62 16.96
CA LEU A 116 2.64 12.91 15.80
C LEU A 116 2.98 14.40 15.78
N VAL A 117 4.25 14.69 15.54
CA VAL A 117 4.77 16.05 15.39
C VAL A 117 5.56 16.13 14.08
N ILE A 118 5.21 17.08 13.23
CA ILE A 118 5.88 17.30 11.94
C ILE A 118 6.41 18.72 11.92
N ASN A 119 7.70 18.87 11.67
CA ASN A 119 8.40 20.17 11.66
C ASN A 119 8.17 21.01 12.94
N GLY A 120 8.13 20.31 14.08
CA GLY A 120 7.89 20.93 15.39
C GLY A 120 6.42 21.27 15.68
N GLN A 121 5.51 21.04 14.73
CA GLN A 121 4.09 21.29 14.92
C GLN A 121 3.35 19.96 15.23
N PRO A 122 2.61 19.90 16.35
CA PRO A 122 1.79 18.73 16.64
C PRO A 122 0.64 18.62 15.63
N VAL A 123 0.36 17.40 15.22
CA VAL A 123 -0.77 17.09 14.34
C VAL A 123 -2.03 16.96 15.19
N ASP A 124 -3.13 17.56 14.74
CA ASP A 124 -4.40 17.50 15.45
C ASP A 124 -5.11 16.16 15.28
N TYR A 125 -5.72 15.71 16.37
CA TYR A 125 -6.57 14.52 16.39
C TYR A 125 -7.99 14.88 16.81
N THR A 126 -8.95 14.43 16.02
CA THR A 126 -10.35 14.50 16.42
C THR A 126 -10.83 13.09 16.76
N THR A 127 -11.49 12.95 17.90
CA THR A 127 -12.09 11.68 18.28
C THR A 127 -13.17 11.35 17.25
N LEU A 128 -13.00 10.24 16.54
CA LEU A 128 -14.09 9.68 15.78
C LEU A 128 -15.09 9.08 16.77
N GLU A 129 -16.32 9.58 16.74
CA GLU A 129 -17.45 8.70 17.06
C GLU A 129 -17.36 7.55 16.04
N PRO A 130 -17.06 6.32 16.50
CA PRO A 130 -16.62 5.32 15.56
C PRO A 130 -17.80 4.81 14.74
N LYS A 131 -17.92 5.23 13.52
CA LYS A 131 -18.25 4.24 12.50
C LYS A 131 -17.01 3.36 12.34
N ILE A 132 -16.65 2.66 13.42
CA ILE A 132 -15.71 1.54 13.35
C ILE A 132 -16.23 0.70 12.20
N PRO A 133 -15.43 0.41 11.17
CA PRO A 133 -15.88 -0.50 10.14
C PRO A 133 -16.48 -1.72 10.85
N GLU A 134 -17.79 -1.93 10.66
CA GLU A 134 -18.51 -3.08 11.26
C GLU A 134 -17.80 -4.41 10.98
N GLN A 135 -16.84 -4.34 10.06
CA GLN A 135 -16.02 -5.42 9.54
C GLN A 135 -14.66 -5.59 10.24
N LEU A 136 -14.29 -4.71 11.19
CA LEU A 136 -13.15 -5.00 12.07
C LEU A 136 -13.54 -6.18 12.96
N SER A 137 -12.78 -7.25 12.87
CA SER A 137 -12.98 -8.46 13.65
C SER A 137 -11.88 -8.61 14.70
N GLY A 138 -12.21 -9.25 15.83
CA GLY A 138 -11.23 -9.60 16.85
C GLY A 138 -10.98 -8.52 17.91
N PRO A 139 -9.85 -8.65 18.64
CA PRO A 139 -9.50 -7.78 19.76
C PRO A 139 -9.35 -6.31 19.34
N GLU A 140 -8.96 -6.03 18.11
CA GLU A 140 -8.78 -4.70 17.53
C GLU A 140 -10.06 -3.86 17.62
N ARG A 141 -11.22 -4.49 17.41
CA ARG A 141 -12.52 -3.83 17.52
C ARG A 141 -12.86 -3.42 18.95
N ILE A 142 -12.47 -4.24 19.93
CA ILE A 142 -12.88 -4.08 21.34
C ILE A 142 -11.92 -3.18 22.09
N HIS A 143 -10.63 -3.27 21.80
CA HIS A 143 -9.56 -2.58 22.53
C HIS A 143 -8.92 -1.44 21.77
N GLY A 144 -9.35 -1.21 20.52
CA GLY A 144 -8.86 -0.12 19.69
C GLY A 144 -9.35 1.25 20.15
N ILE A 145 -8.44 2.21 20.19
CA ILE A 145 -8.74 3.64 20.30
C ILE A 145 -8.63 4.21 18.91
N PHE A 146 -9.71 4.84 18.43
CA PHE A 146 -9.80 5.36 17.07
C PHE A 146 -9.82 6.88 17.10
N ALA A 147 -9.08 7.49 16.17
CA ALA A 147 -9.06 8.92 15.98
C ALA A 147 -8.95 9.25 14.49
N THR A 148 -9.37 10.44 14.10
CA THR A 148 -9.01 11.04 12.81
C THR A 148 -7.78 11.90 13.01
N GLU A 149 -6.70 11.57 12.32
CA GLU A 149 -5.49 12.35 12.25
C GLU A 149 -5.60 13.38 11.13
N GLN A 150 -5.35 14.65 11.46
CA GLN A 150 -5.47 15.78 10.54
C GLN A 150 -4.09 16.15 9.99
N LEU A 151 -3.64 15.44 8.95
CA LEU A 151 -2.44 15.86 8.22
C LEU A 151 -2.72 17.11 7.37
N PRO A 152 -1.71 17.93 7.05
CA PRO A 152 -1.89 19.00 6.07
C PRO A 152 -2.50 18.47 4.77
N ASN A 153 -3.65 19.01 4.38
CA ASN A 153 -4.44 18.66 3.19
C ASN A 153 -4.99 17.22 3.15
N HIS A 154 -4.88 16.44 4.21
CA HIS A 154 -5.38 15.06 4.24
C HIS A 154 -5.80 14.64 5.65
N SER A 155 -7.00 14.12 5.79
CA SER A 155 -7.47 13.51 7.04
C SER A 155 -7.72 12.02 6.86
N HIS A 156 -7.38 11.22 7.86
CA HIS A 156 -7.58 9.78 7.81
C HIS A 156 -7.77 9.18 9.21
N ALA A 157 -8.40 8.02 9.23
CA ALA A 157 -8.57 7.27 10.47
C ALA A 157 -7.27 6.59 10.88
N VAL A 158 -6.97 6.64 12.17
CA VAL A 158 -5.86 5.91 12.80
C VAL A 158 -6.39 5.12 13.98
N MET A 159 -5.65 4.08 14.35
CA MET A 159 -5.98 3.20 15.45
C MET A 159 -4.74 2.96 16.32
N ALA A 160 -4.95 2.98 17.62
CA ALA A 160 -4.01 2.53 18.65
C ALA A 160 -4.60 1.38 19.47
N LEU A 161 -3.76 0.47 19.95
CA LEU A 161 -4.20 -0.72 20.70
C LEU A 161 -3.63 -0.68 22.12
N ASN A 162 -4.50 -0.59 23.12
CA ASN A 162 -4.07 -0.64 24.50
C ASN A 162 -3.43 -2.00 24.84
N GLY A 163 -2.31 -1.95 25.58
CA GLY A 163 -1.64 -3.16 26.09
C GLY A 163 -0.69 -3.85 25.11
N ILE A 164 -0.53 -3.34 23.88
CA ILE A 164 0.47 -3.83 22.93
C ILE A 164 1.75 -3.01 23.06
N PRO A 165 2.94 -3.65 23.20
CA PRO A 165 4.21 -2.93 23.18
C PRO A 165 4.45 -2.29 21.82
N ALA A 166 4.52 -0.97 21.74
CA ALA A 166 4.75 -0.22 20.54
C ALA A 166 5.68 0.96 20.77
N LYS A 167 6.32 1.45 19.71
CA LYS A 167 7.11 2.70 19.78
C LYS A 167 6.17 3.90 19.74
N ARG A 168 5.71 4.33 20.91
CA ARG A 168 4.84 5.50 21.12
C ARG A 168 5.61 6.82 21.23
N THR A 169 6.91 6.72 21.43
CA THR A 169 7.83 7.86 21.41
C THR A 169 8.99 7.51 20.50
N PHE A 170 9.29 8.39 19.55
CA PHE A 170 10.29 8.18 18.51
C PHE A 170 10.75 9.50 17.91
N GLY A 171 12.01 9.60 17.53
CA GLY A 171 12.58 10.75 16.86
C GLY A 171 13.12 11.81 17.82
N PRO A 172 13.31 13.08 17.36
CA PRO A 172 13.03 13.53 16.00
C PRO A 172 13.97 12.93 14.96
N VAL A 173 13.42 12.65 13.76
CA VAL A 173 14.17 12.16 12.61
C VAL A 173 13.95 13.09 11.42
N GLN A 174 15.05 13.58 10.85
CA GLN A 174 15.01 14.37 9.62
C GLN A 174 14.94 13.43 8.42
N VAL A 175 13.97 13.64 7.55
CA VAL A 175 13.79 12.91 6.30
C VAL A 175 14.73 13.48 5.25
N SER A 176 15.69 12.69 4.79
CA SER A 176 16.65 13.10 3.78
C SER A 176 15.99 13.33 2.42
N ASP A 177 16.67 14.07 1.54
CA ASP A 177 16.23 14.25 0.16
C ASP A 177 16.03 12.90 -0.54
N GLY A 178 14.94 12.81 -1.30
CA GLY A 178 14.57 11.57 -2.00
C GLY A 178 14.05 10.44 -1.11
N HIS A 179 13.88 10.67 0.20
CA HIS A 179 13.36 9.69 1.15
C HIS A 179 12.00 10.11 1.71
N TYR A 180 11.27 9.12 2.23
CA TYR A 180 9.94 9.28 2.80
C TYR A 180 9.84 8.56 4.14
N PHE A 181 9.08 9.12 5.07
CA PHE A 181 8.78 8.50 6.35
C PHE A 181 7.38 7.88 6.29
N MET A 182 7.30 6.57 6.46
CA MET A 182 6.09 5.77 6.31
C MET A 182 5.56 5.33 7.67
N MET A 183 4.24 5.42 7.91
CA MET A 183 3.60 4.82 9.08
C MET A 183 2.38 4.00 8.69
N GLY A 184 2.07 3.00 9.51
CA GLY A 184 0.78 2.31 9.43
C GLY A 184 -0.32 3.08 10.15
N ASP A 185 -1.56 2.94 9.68
CA ASP A 185 -2.73 3.54 10.32
C ASP A 185 -3.04 2.84 11.64
N ASN A 186 -2.70 1.55 11.78
CA ASN A 186 -2.67 0.83 13.05
C ASN A 186 -1.33 1.10 13.75
N ARG A 187 -1.30 2.15 14.56
CA ARG A 187 -0.10 2.72 15.16
C ARG A 187 0.67 1.73 16.02
N ASP A 188 -0.01 0.90 16.78
CA ASP A 188 0.61 -0.04 17.70
C ASP A 188 0.91 -1.40 17.06
N ASN A 189 0.25 -1.75 15.95
CA ASN A 189 0.47 -3.01 15.24
C ASN A 189 1.03 -2.79 13.84
N SER A 190 2.06 -1.95 13.71
CA SER A 190 2.72 -1.65 12.44
C SER A 190 4.22 -1.70 12.56
N PHE A 191 4.84 -2.49 11.68
CA PHE A 191 6.27 -2.43 11.41
C PHE A 191 6.51 -1.45 10.27
N ASP A 192 6.99 -0.24 10.61
CA ASP A 192 7.10 0.90 9.72
C ASP A 192 8.39 1.71 9.96
N SER A 193 8.48 2.93 9.44
CA SER A 193 9.69 3.76 9.50
C SER A 193 10.20 4.02 10.93
N ARG A 194 9.38 3.85 11.95
CA ARG A 194 9.84 3.89 13.35
C ARG A 194 10.83 2.77 13.68
N TYR A 195 10.86 1.70 12.88
CA TYR A 195 11.67 0.50 13.10
C TYR A 195 12.77 0.31 12.05
N PHE A 196 12.49 0.62 10.77
CA PHE A 196 13.43 0.40 9.67
C PHE A 196 13.99 1.69 9.05
N GLY A 197 13.56 2.87 9.52
CA GLY A 197 14.02 4.16 8.99
C GLY A 197 13.23 4.64 7.78
N THR A 198 13.77 5.62 7.07
CA THR A 198 13.16 6.22 5.89
C THR A 198 13.26 5.31 4.66
N VAL A 199 12.36 5.48 3.71
CA VAL A 199 12.25 4.69 2.49
C VAL A 199 12.69 5.54 1.30
N ASP A 200 13.61 5.05 0.50
CA ASP A 200 14.07 5.70 -0.74
C ASP A 200 12.93 5.75 -1.76
N ARG A 201 12.86 6.85 -2.53
CA ARG A 201 11.87 7.06 -3.60
C ARG A 201 11.83 5.90 -4.61
N GLY A 202 12.99 5.36 -4.95
CA GLY A 202 13.12 4.24 -5.90
C GLY A 202 12.51 2.92 -5.39
N GLN A 203 12.34 2.76 -4.07
CA GLN A 203 11.70 1.59 -3.49
C GLN A 203 10.16 1.65 -3.56
N ILE A 204 9.57 2.82 -3.86
CA ILE A 204 8.12 3.00 -3.96
C ILE A 204 7.64 2.43 -5.30
N VAL A 205 6.73 1.48 -5.22
CA VAL A 205 6.15 0.76 -6.37
C VAL A 205 5.02 1.56 -7.01
N GLY A 206 4.16 2.18 -6.19
CA GLY A 206 3.01 2.95 -6.66
C GLY A 206 2.03 3.29 -5.53
N ARG A 207 0.95 3.99 -5.88
CA ARG A 207 -0.10 4.44 -4.96
C ARG A 207 -1.25 3.44 -4.89
N ALA A 208 -1.66 3.06 -3.70
CA ALA A 208 -2.88 2.30 -3.47
C ALA A 208 -4.09 3.24 -3.53
N THR A 209 -5.04 2.97 -4.43
CA THR A 209 -6.15 3.89 -4.73
C THR A 209 -7.52 3.38 -4.32
N SER A 210 -7.71 2.07 -4.34
CA SER A 210 -9.01 1.48 -4.02
C SER A 210 -8.91 0.03 -3.54
N VAL A 211 -9.92 -0.43 -2.82
CA VAL A 211 -10.14 -1.84 -2.51
C VAL A 211 -10.94 -2.44 -3.65
N VAL A 212 -10.34 -3.35 -4.41
CA VAL A 212 -11.01 -4.03 -5.55
C VAL A 212 -11.95 -5.12 -5.05
N LEU A 213 -11.47 -5.93 -4.12
CA LEU A 213 -12.20 -7.03 -3.49
C LEU A 213 -11.82 -7.11 -2.02
N SER A 214 -12.74 -7.50 -1.19
CA SER A 214 -12.52 -7.72 0.23
C SER A 214 -13.09 -9.06 0.68
N PHE A 215 -12.32 -9.84 1.43
CA PHE A 215 -12.74 -11.15 1.96
C PHE A 215 -12.54 -11.20 3.46
N ASP A 216 -13.54 -11.71 4.17
CA ASP A 216 -13.46 -11.91 5.61
C ASP A 216 -12.81 -13.24 5.96
N LYS A 217 -11.55 -13.20 6.41
CA LYS A 217 -10.81 -14.40 6.84
C LYS A 217 -11.43 -15.06 8.07
N SER A 218 -12.06 -14.28 8.94
CA SER A 218 -12.69 -14.79 10.17
C SER A 218 -14.03 -15.46 9.92
N ASN A 219 -14.64 -15.18 8.77
CA ASN A 219 -15.94 -15.69 8.35
C ASN A 219 -15.85 -16.46 7.02
N TYR A 220 -15.11 -17.59 7.00
CA TYR A 220 -15.00 -18.52 5.86
C TYR A 220 -14.64 -17.86 4.51
N TRP A 221 -13.89 -16.76 4.51
CA TRP A 221 -13.53 -16.01 3.31
C TRP A 221 -14.74 -15.46 2.54
N LEU A 222 -15.85 -15.18 3.23
CA LEU A 222 -17.00 -14.54 2.58
C LEU A 222 -16.64 -13.14 2.08
N PRO A 223 -17.15 -12.73 0.91
CA PRO A 223 -16.89 -11.40 0.39
C PRO A 223 -17.56 -10.31 1.23
N ARG A 224 -16.81 -9.24 1.54
CA ARG A 224 -17.33 -8.00 2.15
C ARG A 224 -17.74 -7.05 1.04
N TRP A 225 -18.97 -7.21 0.54
CA TRP A 225 -19.46 -6.43 -0.60
C TRP A 225 -19.46 -4.92 -0.38
N SER A 226 -19.70 -4.46 0.85
CA SER A 226 -19.70 -3.04 1.22
C SER A 226 -18.33 -2.35 1.05
N ARG A 227 -17.25 -3.13 1.00
CA ARG A 227 -15.88 -2.63 0.81
C ARG A 227 -15.37 -2.81 -0.63
N THR A 228 -16.05 -3.64 -1.41
CA THR A 228 -15.65 -3.90 -2.79
C THR A 228 -15.85 -2.63 -3.64
N CYS A 229 -14.84 -2.27 -4.45
CA CYS A 229 -14.77 -1.04 -5.25
C CYS A 229 -14.80 0.25 -4.42
N SER A 230 -14.40 0.23 -3.14
CA SER A 230 -14.31 1.43 -2.33
C SER A 230 -13.00 2.18 -2.58
N SER A 231 -13.08 3.53 -2.66
CA SER A 231 -11.89 4.39 -2.75
C SER A 231 -11.14 4.41 -1.41
N LEU A 232 -9.81 4.49 -1.49
CA LEU A 232 -8.92 4.73 -0.35
C LEU A 232 -8.58 6.22 -0.21
N ASP A 233 -8.93 7.04 -1.20
CA ASP A 233 -8.75 8.50 -1.12
C ASP A 233 -9.86 9.10 -0.26
N SER A 234 -9.50 9.75 0.83
CA SER A 234 -10.45 10.43 1.75
C SER A 234 -11.18 11.61 1.10
N ASN A 235 -10.67 12.12 -0.01
CA ASN A 235 -11.26 13.26 -0.74
C ASN A 235 -12.25 12.84 -1.85
N ALA A 236 -12.54 11.55 -2.03
CA ALA A 236 -13.52 11.06 -3.01
C ALA A 236 -14.94 11.04 -2.39
N LYS A 237 -15.46 12.23 -2.05
CA LYS A 237 -16.89 12.47 -1.79
C LYS A 237 -17.35 13.68 -2.57
#